data_9ccca81a57304e19aae57c4fdd66ae5f
#
_entry.id   9ccca81a57304e19aae57c4fdd66ae5f
#
_cell.length_a   1.000
_cell.length_b   1.000
_cell.length_c   1.000
_cell.angle_alpha   90.00
_cell.angle_beta   90.00
_cell.angle_gamma   90.00
#
_symmetry.space_group_name_H-M   'P 1'
#
loop_
_entity.id
_entity.type
_entity.pdbx_description
1 polymer ?
#
loop_
_entity_poly.entity_id
_entity_poly.type
_entity_poly.pdbx_seq_one_letter_code
_entity_poly.pdbx_strand_id
1 'polypeptide(L)'
;TGKYCFGTDEVPNTISCLFSSDDPEGELSYRVRIEDIHGSYFYQSSYGSITLIGGRERTPPVMESISNDKIGIDISLEEQVVNYSLSATDISGIDWEKSQIALKRGNDFSVYATGHGTNSSPQSIGVSFSTNLESGIWRYAYIKIMDNLGNERLYGTSNLAQFGLADSIHVYKNADPSSNLEVTREGVSDQ
;
A
#
# COMPACT_ATOMS: atom_id res chain seq x y z
N THR A 1 -14.46 -3.86 -15.46
CA THR A 1 -14.52 -4.44 -16.80
C THR A 1 -15.49 -5.60 -16.78
N GLY A 2 -16.64 -5.47 -17.49
CA GLY A 2 -17.62 -6.54 -17.61
C GLY A 2 -17.20 -7.57 -18.66
N LYS A 3 -17.52 -8.83 -18.41
CA LYS A 3 -17.36 -9.91 -19.40
C LYS A 3 -18.72 -10.14 -20.09
N TYR A 4 -18.70 -10.28 -21.39
CA TYR A 4 -19.90 -10.57 -22.18
C TYR A 4 -19.89 -12.05 -22.54
N CYS A 5 -21.04 -12.70 -22.35
CA CYS A 5 -21.25 -14.09 -22.69
C CYS A 5 -22.38 -14.16 -23.71
N PHE A 6 -22.30 -15.04 -24.67
CA PHE A 6 -23.23 -15.11 -25.75
C PHE A 6 -23.91 -16.50 -25.77
N GLY A 7 -25.20 -16.51 -26.12
CA GLY A 7 -25.89 -17.73 -26.50
C GLY A 7 -25.41 -18.19 -27.88
N THR A 8 -25.40 -19.51 -28.11
CA THR A 8 -25.11 -20.10 -29.41
C THR A 8 -26.35 -20.84 -29.92
N ASP A 9 -26.50 -20.89 -31.24
CA ASP A 9 -27.59 -21.63 -31.89
C ASP A 9 -27.44 -23.15 -31.71
N GLU A 10 -26.25 -23.63 -31.31
CA GLU A 10 -25.94 -25.04 -31.13
C GLU A 10 -26.63 -25.64 -29.89
N VAL A 11 -26.85 -24.82 -28.86
CA VAL A 11 -27.57 -25.25 -27.64
C VAL A 11 -28.64 -24.21 -27.30
N PRO A 12 -29.86 -24.43 -27.77
CA PRO A 12 -30.98 -23.51 -27.56
C PRO A 12 -31.22 -23.22 -26.08
N ASN A 13 -31.53 -21.95 -25.79
CA ASN A 13 -31.79 -21.45 -24.42
C ASN A 13 -30.61 -21.55 -23.44
N THR A 14 -29.40 -21.65 -23.94
CA THR A 14 -28.19 -21.71 -23.12
C THR A 14 -27.26 -20.55 -23.46
N ILE A 15 -26.73 -19.89 -22.43
CA ILE A 15 -25.67 -18.91 -22.51
C ILE A 15 -24.45 -19.48 -21.82
N SER A 16 -23.33 -19.56 -22.52
CA SER A 16 -22.09 -20.08 -21.97
C SER A 16 -21.08 -18.95 -21.75
N CYS A 17 -20.45 -18.96 -20.60
CA CYS A 17 -19.38 -18.06 -20.24
C CYS A 17 -18.10 -18.87 -20.01
N LEU A 18 -17.02 -18.45 -20.67
CA LEU A 18 -15.71 -19.02 -20.41
C LEU A 18 -14.96 -18.12 -19.41
N PHE A 19 -14.60 -18.70 -18.28
CA PHE A 19 -13.71 -18.07 -17.30
C PHE A 19 -12.31 -18.64 -17.41
N SER A 20 -11.32 -17.78 -17.26
CA SER A 20 -9.90 -18.12 -17.25
C SER A 20 -9.34 -17.95 -15.83
N SER A 21 -8.12 -18.46 -15.62
CA SER A 21 -7.39 -18.22 -14.37
C SER A 21 -7.08 -16.75 -14.10
N ASP A 22 -7.18 -15.89 -15.12
CA ASP A 22 -6.97 -14.44 -14.98
C ASP A 22 -8.23 -13.68 -14.57
N ASP A 23 -9.39 -14.34 -14.58
CA ASP A 23 -10.63 -13.73 -14.11
C ASP A 23 -10.61 -13.61 -12.57
N PRO A 24 -11.19 -12.56 -12.00
CA PRO A 24 -11.17 -12.35 -10.55
C PRO A 24 -11.97 -13.42 -9.82
N GLU A 25 -11.41 -13.92 -8.72
CA GLU A 25 -12.18 -14.70 -7.76
C GLU A 25 -13.25 -13.86 -7.06
N GLY A 26 -14.25 -14.54 -6.55
CA GLY A 26 -15.30 -13.96 -5.73
C GLY A 26 -16.67 -14.00 -6.35
N GLU A 27 -17.58 -13.22 -5.79
CA GLU A 27 -18.96 -13.14 -6.26
C GLU A 27 -19.05 -12.21 -7.48
N LEU A 28 -19.54 -12.76 -8.58
CA LEU A 28 -19.74 -12.05 -9.84
C LEU A 28 -21.25 -11.89 -10.08
N SER A 29 -21.70 -10.65 -10.16
CA SER A 29 -23.08 -10.35 -10.54
C SER A 29 -23.26 -10.40 -12.04
N TYR A 30 -24.36 -10.94 -12.51
CA TYR A 30 -24.70 -10.95 -13.93
C TYR A 30 -26.09 -10.42 -14.21
N ARG A 31 -26.27 -9.93 -15.42
CA ARG A 31 -27.56 -9.51 -15.96
C ARG A 31 -27.78 -10.12 -17.32
N VAL A 32 -28.98 -10.60 -17.58
CA VAL A 32 -29.35 -11.18 -18.88
C VAL A 32 -29.96 -10.10 -19.76
N ARG A 33 -29.46 -9.99 -20.99
CA ARG A 33 -30.09 -9.25 -22.08
C ARG A 33 -30.51 -10.26 -23.14
N ILE A 34 -31.75 -10.19 -23.55
CA ILE A 34 -32.29 -11.00 -24.64
C ILE A 34 -32.66 -10.03 -25.76
N GLU A 35 -32.17 -10.31 -26.97
CA GLU A 35 -32.48 -9.54 -28.18
C GLU A 35 -33.21 -10.42 -29.17
N ASP A 36 -34.32 -9.92 -29.72
CA ASP A 36 -35.07 -10.61 -30.75
C ASP A 36 -34.48 -10.37 -32.14
N ILE A 37 -35.00 -11.08 -33.14
CA ILE A 37 -34.54 -11.01 -34.53
C ILE A 37 -34.79 -9.63 -35.18
N HIS A 38 -35.57 -8.77 -34.55
CA HIS A 38 -35.87 -7.42 -35.01
C HIS A 38 -35.05 -6.34 -34.31
N GLY A 39 -34.10 -6.74 -33.41
CA GLY A 39 -33.25 -5.85 -32.66
C GLY A 39 -33.91 -5.22 -31.44
N SER A 40 -35.10 -5.70 -31.05
CA SER A 40 -35.72 -5.32 -29.79
C SER A 40 -35.09 -6.14 -28.64
N TYR A 41 -34.79 -5.48 -27.53
CA TYR A 41 -34.13 -6.17 -26.41
C TYR A 41 -34.90 -6.01 -25.12
N PHE A 42 -34.80 -7.04 -24.29
CA PHE A 42 -35.33 -7.12 -22.95
C PHE A 42 -34.19 -7.31 -21.94
N TYR A 43 -34.19 -6.53 -20.88
CA TYR A 43 -33.29 -6.73 -19.75
C TYR A 43 -34.03 -7.40 -18.60
N GLN A 44 -33.44 -8.44 -18.04
CA GLN A 44 -33.92 -9.01 -16.79
C GLN A 44 -33.73 -7.98 -15.67
N SER A 45 -34.76 -7.69 -14.91
CA SER A 45 -34.77 -6.72 -13.82
C SER A 45 -34.03 -7.20 -12.56
N SER A 46 -33.88 -8.51 -12.40
CA SER A 46 -33.14 -9.10 -11.30
C SER A 46 -31.73 -9.51 -11.73
N TYR A 47 -30.76 -9.26 -10.84
CA TYR A 47 -29.40 -9.72 -11.02
C TYR A 47 -29.25 -11.07 -10.34
N GLY A 48 -28.56 -11.99 -10.99
CA GLY A 48 -28.07 -13.20 -10.35
C GLY A 48 -26.60 -13.01 -9.98
N SER A 49 -26.09 -13.93 -9.19
CA SER A 49 -24.66 -14.01 -8.90
C SER A 49 -24.16 -15.43 -9.07
N ILE A 50 -22.87 -15.53 -9.37
CA ILE A 50 -22.09 -16.77 -9.38
C ILE A 50 -20.81 -16.52 -8.58
N THR A 51 -20.33 -17.54 -7.91
CA THR A 51 -19.04 -17.46 -7.23
C THR A 51 -17.98 -18.13 -8.10
N LEU A 52 -16.96 -17.36 -8.51
CA LEU A 52 -15.82 -17.90 -9.21
C LEU A 52 -14.77 -18.33 -8.18
N ILE A 53 -14.32 -19.58 -8.27
CA ILE A 53 -13.30 -20.17 -7.41
C ILE A 53 -12.12 -20.58 -8.29
N GLY A 54 -10.88 -20.32 -7.84
CA GLY A 54 -9.66 -20.65 -8.57
C GLY A 54 -9.29 -19.65 -9.68
N GLY A 55 -9.91 -18.46 -9.67
CA GLY A 55 -9.49 -17.31 -10.46
C GLY A 55 -8.32 -16.56 -9.82
N ARG A 56 -7.94 -15.42 -10.42
CA ARG A 56 -6.87 -14.57 -9.87
C ARG A 56 -7.31 -13.95 -8.54
N GLU A 57 -6.56 -14.24 -7.50
CA GLU A 57 -6.69 -13.55 -6.21
C GLU A 57 -6.47 -12.03 -6.38
N ARG A 58 -7.29 -11.20 -5.72
CA ARG A 58 -7.26 -9.74 -5.80
C ARG A 58 -7.36 -9.05 -4.44
N THR A 59 -7.25 -9.80 -3.37
CA THR A 59 -7.25 -9.24 -2.03
C THR A 59 -5.91 -8.55 -1.77
N PRO A 60 -5.86 -7.26 -1.47
CA PRO A 60 -4.59 -6.61 -1.15
C PRO A 60 -4.04 -7.09 0.20
N PRO A 61 -2.71 -7.09 0.37
CA PRO A 61 -2.07 -7.51 1.61
C PRO A 61 -2.50 -6.67 2.81
N VAL A 62 -2.40 -7.28 3.99
CA VAL A 62 -2.73 -6.64 5.27
C VAL A 62 -1.46 -6.48 6.10
N MET A 63 -1.14 -5.23 6.46
CA MET A 63 -0.08 -4.94 7.42
C MET A 63 -0.57 -5.24 8.85
N GLU A 64 0.20 -6.00 9.60
CA GLU A 64 -0.08 -6.41 10.97
C GLU A 64 0.66 -5.53 11.97
N SER A 65 1.89 -5.18 11.66
CA SER A 65 2.73 -4.33 12.49
C SER A 65 3.75 -3.55 11.68
N ILE A 66 4.21 -2.44 12.25
CA ILE A 66 5.34 -1.66 11.76
C ILE A 66 6.01 -0.96 12.93
N SER A 67 7.33 -0.89 12.89
CA SER A 67 8.15 -0.11 13.82
C SER A 67 9.35 0.48 13.08
N ASN A 68 10.00 1.46 13.68
CA ASN A 68 11.23 2.05 13.18
C ASN A 68 12.29 2.17 14.29
N ASP A 69 13.55 2.19 13.88
CA ASP A 69 14.70 2.23 14.81
C ASP A 69 15.04 3.65 15.31
N LYS A 70 14.63 4.70 14.57
CA LYS A 70 14.95 6.10 14.84
C LYS A 70 13.77 7.01 14.58
N ILE A 71 13.55 7.99 15.45
CA ILE A 71 12.57 9.08 15.27
C ILE A 71 13.23 10.43 14.97
N GLY A 72 14.56 10.51 15.13
CA GLY A 72 15.38 11.69 14.84
C GLY A 72 16.72 11.27 14.28
N ILE A 73 17.21 12.01 13.27
CA ILE A 73 18.47 11.75 12.57
C ILE A 73 19.21 13.03 12.24
N ASP A 74 20.54 12.99 12.35
CA ASP A 74 21.42 14.07 11.94
C ASP A 74 22.11 13.71 10.62
N ILE A 75 21.83 14.48 9.58
CA ILE A 75 22.39 14.30 8.23
C ILE A 75 23.49 15.31 7.90
N SER A 76 24.13 15.95 8.89
CA SER A 76 25.12 16.98 8.68
C SER A 76 26.37 16.46 7.99
N LEU A 77 26.84 15.29 8.37
CA LEU A 77 28.14 14.76 7.96
C LEU A 77 28.04 13.57 7.01
N GLU A 78 27.00 12.75 7.17
CA GLU A 78 26.84 11.51 6.40
C GLU A 78 25.38 11.19 6.16
N GLU A 79 25.14 10.36 5.16
CA GLU A 79 23.82 9.78 4.91
C GLU A 79 23.38 8.93 6.10
N GLN A 80 22.11 9.08 6.48
CA GLN A 80 21.50 8.31 7.54
C GLN A 80 20.42 7.38 6.98
N VAL A 81 20.29 6.21 7.56
CA VAL A 81 19.22 5.25 7.25
C VAL A 81 18.32 5.08 8.44
N VAL A 82 17.02 5.18 8.22
CA VAL A 82 15.99 4.77 9.17
C VAL A 82 15.49 3.39 8.74
N ASN A 83 15.65 2.41 9.59
CA ASN A 83 15.22 1.04 9.31
C ASN A 83 13.83 0.80 9.88
N TYR A 84 12.96 0.26 9.05
CA TYR A 84 11.60 -0.14 9.40
C TYR A 84 11.53 -1.66 9.46
N SER A 85 10.90 -2.17 10.51
CA SER A 85 10.51 -3.58 10.60
C SER A 85 9.00 -3.66 10.42
N LEU A 86 8.55 -4.47 9.45
CA LEU A 86 7.15 -4.61 9.07
C LEU A 86 6.74 -6.09 9.16
N SER A 87 5.48 -6.33 9.54
CA SER A 87 4.82 -7.61 9.34
C SER A 87 3.58 -7.40 8.49
N ALA A 88 3.43 -8.22 7.48
CA ALA A 88 2.26 -8.20 6.61
C ALA A 88 1.93 -9.62 6.14
N THR A 89 0.65 -9.87 5.91
CA THR A 89 0.14 -11.17 5.46
C THR A 89 -0.68 -11.02 4.19
N ASP A 90 -0.55 -12.03 3.34
CA ASP A 90 -1.35 -12.22 2.15
C ASP A 90 -1.27 -13.70 1.72
N ILE A 91 -2.34 -14.21 1.09
CA ILE A 91 -2.41 -15.61 0.65
C ILE A 91 -1.45 -15.91 -0.50
N SER A 92 -1.15 -14.91 -1.34
CA SER A 92 -0.20 -15.01 -2.44
C SER A 92 1.23 -14.72 -2.01
N GLY A 93 1.43 -14.30 -0.75
CA GLY A 93 2.69 -13.81 -0.20
C GLY A 93 2.98 -12.35 -0.54
N ILE A 94 4.02 -11.78 0.07
CA ILE A 94 4.39 -10.37 -0.06
C ILE A 94 5.56 -10.21 -1.04
N ASP A 95 5.41 -9.30 -2.00
CA ASP A 95 6.51 -8.81 -2.86
C ASP A 95 7.20 -7.64 -2.15
N TRP A 96 8.23 -7.96 -1.37
CA TRP A 96 8.97 -6.95 -0.62
C TRP A 96 9.75 -5.99 -1.51
N GLU A 97 10.19 -6.40 -2.69
CA GLU A 97 10.93 -5.53 -3.63
C GLU A 97 10.06 -4.41 -4.21
N LYS A 98 8.77 -4.66 -4.33
CA LYS A 98 7.79 -3.66 -4.77
C LYS A 98 7.10 -2.95 -3.63
N SER A 99 7.30 -3.41 -2.38
CA SER A 99 6.81 -2.73 -1.20
C SER A 99 7.70 -1.55 -0.87
N GLN A 100 7.12 -0.42 -0.42
CA GLN A 100 7.83 0.85 -0.33
C GLN A 100 7.35 1.69 0.85
N ILE A 101 8.28 2.40 1.47
CA ILE A 101 7.99 3.49 2.40
C ILE A 101 8.43 4.80 1.76
N ALA A 102 7.60 5.81 1.79
CA ALA A 102 7.90 7.16 1.32
C ALA A 102 7.56 8.19 2.39
N LEU A 103 8.53 9.06 2.68
CA LEU A 103 8.37 10.22 3.55
C LEU A 103 8.53 11.49 2.72
N LYS A 104 7.81 12.55 3.12
CA LYS A 104 7.90 13.87 2.53
C LYS A 104 8.12 14.93 3.60
N ARG A 105 8.76 16.03 3.25
CA ARG A 105 8.96 17.16 4.14
C ARG A 105 7.74 18.10 4.10
N GLY A 106 7.09 18.29 5.23
CA GLY A 106 5.96 19.23 5.34
C GLY A 106 4.86 18.95 4.31
N ASN A 107 4.47 20.00 3.59
CA ASN A 107 3.48 19.93 2.50
C ASN A 107 4.13 19.93 1.11
N ASP A 108 5.45 19.85 1.03
CA ASP A 108 6.15 19.75 -0.24
C ASP A 108 6.01 18.33 -0.80
N PHE A 109 5.42 18.24 -1.99
CA PHE A 109 5.22 16.97 -2.70
C PHE A 109 6.32 16.68 -3.72
N SER A 110 7.34 17.52 -3.81
CA SER A 110 8.42 17.37 -4.80
C SER A 110 9.63 16.61 -4.28
N VAL A 111 9.78 16.50 -2.95
CA VAL A 111 10.94 15.85 -2.33
C VAL A 111 10.49 14.72 -1.42
N TYR A 112 10.99 13.52 -1.72
CA TYR A 112 10.73 12.31 -0.97
C TYR A 112 12.04 11.67 -0.50
N ALA A 113 12.00 11.10 0.72
CA ALA A 113 12.91 10.05 1.13
C ALA A 113 12.16 8.72 0.97
N THR A 114 12.75 7.79 0.23
CA THR A 114 12.09 6.52 -0.08
C THR A 114 12.98 5.34 0.23
N GLY A 115 12.35 4.23 0.58
CA GLY A 115 13.00 2.93 0.74
C GLY A 115 12.12 1.83 0.20
N HIS A 116 12.77 0.79 -0.32
CA HIS A 116 12.13 -0.44 -0.78
C HIS A 116 12.59 -1.62 0.07
N GLY A 117 11.74 -2.60 0.22
CA GLY A 117 12.12 -3.88 0.79
C GLY A 117 13.02 -4.68 -0.15
N THR A 118 13.51 -5.80 0.34
CA THR A 118 14.23 -6.79 -0.46
C THR A 118 13.75 -8.18 -0.07
N ASN A 119 13.70 -9.10 -1.02
CA ASN A 119 13.32 -10.49 -0.72
C ASN A 119 14.41 -11.24 0.06
N SER A 120 15.66 -10.73 0.05
CA SER A 120 16.76 -11.24 0.86
C SER A 120 16.69 -10.81 2.33
N SER A 121 15.96 -9.74 2.63
CA SER A 121 15.70 -9.25 4.00
C SER A 121 14.21 -8.92 4.12
N PRO A 122 13.35 -9.94 4.09
CA PRO A 122 11.91 -9.72 4.19
C PRO A 122 11.56 -9.02 5.50
N GLN A 123 10.51 -8.20 5.45
CA GLN A 123 10.03 -7.43 6.60
C GLN A 123 10.93 -6.27 7.05
N SER A 124 11.98 -5.95 6.30
CA SER A 124 12.84 -4.80 6.60
C SER A 124 12.94 -3.85 5.41
N ILE A 125 12.69 -2.57 5.67
CA ILE A 125 12.81 -1.50 4.66
C ILE A 125 13.67 -0.39 5.25
N GLY A 126 14.82 -0.10 4.60
CA GLY A 126 15.66 1.04 4.93
C GLY A 126 15.27 2.27 4.11
N VAL A 127 15.03 3.39 4.75
CA VAL A 127 14.82 4.68 4.09
C VAL A 127 16.06 5.54 4.28
N SER A 128 16.70 5.90 3.17
CA SER A 128 17.91 6.72 3.16
C SER A 128 17.60 8.21 3.16
N PHE A 129 18.32 8.95 4.00
CA PHE A 129 18.30 10.40 4.09
C PHE A 129 19.68 10.94 3.77
N SER A 130 19.87 11.41 2.54
CA SER A 130 21.13 11.97 2.11
C SER A 130 21.43 13.35 2.75
N THR A 131 22.70 13.73 2.81
CA THR A 131 23.12 15.04 3.33
C THR A 131 22.57 16.23 2.53
N ASN A 132 22.08 16.01 1.31
CA ASN A 132 21.47 17.04 0.47
C ASN A 132 20.02 17.35 0.83
N LEU A 133 19.35 16.46 1.58
CA LEU A 133 17.99 16.71 2.02
C LEU A 133 17.94 17.84 3.04
N GLU A 134 16.83 18.55 3.07
CA GLU A 134 16.64 19.64 4.02
C GLU A 134 16.22 19.15 5.41
N SER A 135 16.66 19.86 6.44
CA SER A 135 16.22 19.63 7.82
C SER A 135 14.74 19.97 7.99
N GLY A 136 14.12 19.36 8.98
CA GLY A 136 12.72 19.60 9.33
C GLY A 136 11.96 18.33 9.71
N ILE A 137 10.65 18.43 9.77
CA ILE A 137 9.76 17.33 10.09
C ILE A 137 9.36 16.63 8.79
N TRP A 138 9.73 15.37 8.68
CA TRP A 138 9.40 14.50 7.56
C TRP A 138 8.26 13.56 7.95
N ARG A 139 7.13 13.64 7.22
CA ARG A 139 5.94 12.83 7.48
C ARG A 139 5.80 11.74 6.44
N TYR A 140 5.14 10.66 6.81
CA TYR A 140 4.82 9.61 5.86
C TYR A 140 3.90 10.14 4.77
N ALA A 141 4.35 10.01 3.53
CA ALA A 141 3.50 10.22 2.36
C ALA A 141 2.60 8.98 2.17
N TYR A 142 3.22 7.81 2.25
CA TYR A 142 2.54 6.52 2.24
C TYR A 142 3.48 5.38 2.66
N ILE A 143 2.88 4.27 3.05
CA ILE A 143 3.51 2.96 3.10
C ILE A 143 2.71 2.09 2.14
N LYS A 144 3.38 1.54 1.14
CA LYS A 144 2.81 0.64 0.14
C LYS A 144 3.27 -0.77 0.41
N ILE A 145 2.34 -1.70 0.51
CA ILE A 145 2.62 -3.14 0.55
C ILE A 145 1.98 -3.78 -0.67
N MET A 146 2.75 -4.58 -1.37
CA MET A 146 2.34 -5.28 -2.58
C MET A 146 2.50 -6.78 -2.40
N ASP A 147 1.55 -7.55 -2.94
CA ASP A 147 1.63 -9.01 -2.99
C ASP A 147 2.35 -9.51 -4.26
N ASN A 148 2.57 -10.82 -4.33
CA ASN A 148 3.22 -11.45 -5.48
C ASN A 148 2.37 -11.44 -6.77
N LEU A 149 1.08 -11.13 -6.67
CA LEU A 149 0.16 -11.00 -7.80
C LEU A 149 -0.04 -9.56 -8.25
N GLY A 150 0.57 -8.58 -7.54
CA GLY A 150 0.52 -7.16 -7.86
C GLY A 150 -0.69 -6.43 -7.27
N ASN A 151 -1.41 -7.02 -6.32
CA ASN A 151 -2.39 -6.29 -5.54
C ASN A 151 -1.66 -5.43 -4.50
N GLU A 152 -2.10 -4.19 -4.32
CA GLU A 152 -1.42 -3.26 -3.42
C GLU A 152 -2.36 -2.66 -2.39
N ARG A 153 -1.82 -2.36 -1.21
CA ARG A 153 -2.47 -1.54 -0.20
C ARG A 153 -1.59 -0.39 0.21
N LEU A 154 -2.22 0.79 0.26
CA LEU A 154 -1.59 2.02 0.71
C LEU A 154 -2.06 2.36 2.12
N TYR A 155 -1.11 2.65 3.00
CA TYR A 155 -1.36 3.15 4.34
C TYR A 155 -0.89 4.60 4.42
N GLY A 156 -1.81 5.52 4.67
CA GLY A 156 -1.51 6.92 4.95
C GLY A 156 -1.30 7.19 6.44
N THR A 157 -0.90 8.41 6.79
CA THR A 157 -0.61 8.82 8.18
C THR A 157 -1.74 8.48 9.16
N SER A 158 -3.00 8.64 8.74
CA SER A 158 -4.16 8.31 9.59
C SER A 158 -4.26 6.83 9.96
N ASN A 159 -3.73 5.95 9.13
CA ASN A 159 -3.73 4.50 9.39
C ASN A 159 -2.58 4.07 10.31
N LEU A 160 -1.49 4.85 10.37
CA LEU A 160 -0.27 4.45 11.08
C LEU A 160 -0.39 4.58 12.58
N ALA A 161 -1.24 5.47 13.08
CA ALA A 161 -1.49 5.65 14.50
C ALA A 161 -1.97 4.35 15.19
N GLN A 162 -2.73 3.50 14.49
CA GLN A 162 -3.19 2.21 15.03
C GLN A 162 -2.05 1.23 15.32
N PHE A 163 -0.89 1.41 14.68
CA PHE A 163 0.30 0.58 14.89
C PHE A 163 1.28 1.18 15.90
N GLY A 164 0.94 2.35 16.50
CA GLY A 164 1.83 3.03 17.45
C GLY A 164 3.06 3.67 16.82
N LEU A 165 3.09 3.79 15.48
CA LEU A 165 4.18 4.44 14.78
C LEU A 165 4.09 5.97 14.97
N ALA A 166 5.24 6.62 15.28
CA ALA A 166 5.31 8.07 15.30
C ALA A 166 4.94 8.62 13.90
N ASP A 167 4.23 9.76 13.85
CA ASP A 167 3.71 10.34 12.61
C ASP A 167 4.81 10.95 11.72
N SER A 168 6.03 11.07 12.23
CA SER A 168 7.12 11.79 11.55
C SER A 168 8.50 11.36 12.03
N ILE A 169 9.49 11.66 11.18
CA ILE A 169 10.92 11.60 11.50
C ILE A 169 11.44 13.04 11.55
N HIS A 170 12.19 13.37 12.60
CA HIS A 170 12.86 14.65 12.74
C HIS A 170 14.25 14.57 12.09
N VAL A 171 14.45 15.32 11.00
CA VAL A 171 15.73 15.44 10.31
C VAL A 171 16.36 16.78 10.66
N TYR A 172 17.56 16.75 11.16
CA TYR A 172 18.30 17.97 11.49
C TYR A 172 19.71 17.99 10.87
N LYS A 173 20.22 19.19 10.72
CA LYS A 173 21.60 19.46 10.31
C LYS A 173 22.18 20.36 11.37
N ASN A 174 23.04 19.83 12.20
CA ASN A 174 23.82 20.65 13.11
C ASN A 174 25.06 21.16 12.35
N ALA A 175 24.96 22.36 11.83
CA ALA A 175 26.09 22.99 11.14
C ALA A 175 27.27 23.32 12.08
N ASP A 176 27.08 23.15 13.38
CA ASP A 176 28.09 23.43 14.41
C ASP A 176 28.09 22.31 15.48
N PRO A 177 29.14 21.47 15.51
CA PRO A 177 29.33 20.47 16.57
C PRO A 177 29.48 21.08 17.96
N SER A 178 29.64 22.41 18.08
CA SER A 178 29.71 23.14 19.35
C SER A 178 28.34 23.64 19.87
N SER A 179 27.28 23.56 19.07
CA SER A 179 25.94 23.85 19.56
C SER A 179 25.36 22.66 20.33
N ASN A 180 25.79 22.50 21.60
CA ASN A 180 25.10 21.66 22.54
C ASN A 180 23.65 22.14 22.66
N LEU A 181 22.70 21.39 22.09
CA LEU A 181 21.31 21.51 22.48
C LEU A 181 21.22 20.99 23.92
N GLU A 182 21.38 21.91 24.89
CA GLU A 182 20.89 21.66 26.23
C GLU A 182 19.37 21.48 26.13
N VAL A 183 18.94 20.23 26.21
CA VAL A 183 17.55 19.92 26.53
C VAL A 183 17.36 20.33 27.99
N THR A 184 17.05 21.60 28.22
CA THR A 184 16.56 22.05 29.52
C THR A 184 15.20 21.38 29.71
N ARG A 185 15.17 20.35 30.57
CA ARG A 185 13.96 19.92 31.25
C ARG A 185 13.47 21.14 32.03
N GLU A 186 12.47 21.85 31.50
CA GLU A 186 11.74 22.78 32.32
C GLU A 186 11.06 22.03 33.45
N GLY A 187 11.33 22.51 34.65
CA GLY A 187 11.11 21.98 35.95
C GLY A 187 9.77 21.29 36.21
N VAL A 188 9.88 20.09 36.72
CA VAL A 188 8.95 19.63 37.73
C VAL A 188 9.47 20.19 39.06
N SER A 189 8.84 21.26 39.56
CA SER A 189 9.02 21.71 40.95
C SER A 189 8.28 20.72 41.83
N ASP A 190 9.02 19.97 42.63
CA ASP A 190 8.48 19.23 43.76
C ASP A 190 7.90 20.24 44.76
N GLN A 191 6.60 20.13 45.02
CA GLN A 191 5.94 20.54 46.24
C GLN A 191 5.28 19.34 46.89
#